data_81e4f82c38892f0670eaa3ba825b812e
#
_entry.id   81e4f82c38892f0670eaa3ba825b812e
#
_cell.length_a   1.000
_cell.length_b   1.000
_cell.length_c   1.000
_cell.angle_alpha   90.00
_cell.angle_beta   90.00
_cell.angle_gamma   90.00
#
_symmetry.space_group_name_H-M   'P 1'
#
loop_
_entity.id
_entity.type
_entity.pdbx_description
1 polymer ?
#
loop_
_entity_poly.entity_id
_entity_poly.type
_entity_poly.pdbx_seq_one_letter_code
_entity_poly.pdbx_strand_id
1 'polypeptide(L)'
;METDVLIVGCGCSGLYCALNLPRDKRILMITSSDAESSDSYLAQGGMCMLKNDSDYDSYFEDTLKAGHYENDKKSVEIMIRSSRDVVKDLIETGADFKKDEQGNFAYTKEGAHSSNRIIFHEDVTGKEITSHLLERVRELPNVTLLENTRMLDIISYNNECLGAVIRKSDNSLMTVKADVTVLATGGIGGLYRHSTNFRHLTGDSIAIAVKHNVELKDINYVQIHPTTFYSKDEKDRSFLISESVRGEGAKLYDKNGDRFVNELLPRDLLTQAIYEQMKKDGTDYVWEDLRTIPEAELKSHFPNIVEHCRQQGYDVTKECIPVVPAQHYFMGGIKVDYESRTSMDRLYAVGETACNGVHGRNRLASNSLLESLVFAKRAAHNMIDSELADKLNASADAYVANMKLTDYEDENALNELYAKLVKDKIDEADAGKQTA
;
A
#
# COMPACT_ATOMS: atom_id res chain seq x y z
N MET A 1 27.24 9.05 4.30
CA MET A 1 26.94 7.82 5.07
C MET A 1 27.07 6.62 4.12
N GLU A 2 27.38 5.43 4.65
CA GLU A 2 27.52 4.21 3.83
C GLU A 2 26.81 3.03 4.51
N THR A 3 26.08 2.25 3.73
CA THR A 3 25.37 1.04 4.17
C THR A 3 25.43 -0.03 3.08
N ASP A 4 25.14 -1.28 3.42
CA ASP A 4 25.04 -2.34 2.40
C ASP A 4 23.67 -2.30 1.73
N VAL A 5 22.58 -2.05 2.51
CA VAL A 5 21.23 -1.90 1.97
C VAL A 5 20.59 -0.62 2.51
N LEU A 6 20.05 0.21 1.62
CA LEU A 6 19.17 1.34 1.95
C LEU A 6 17.73 0.93 1.66
N ILE A 7 16.85 0.98 2.68
CA ILE A 7 15.41 0.77 2.52
C ILE A 7 14.69 2.09 2.78
N VAL A 8 13.90 2.54 1.80
CA VAL A 8 13.15 3.79 1.87
C VAL A 8 11.68 3.49 2.09
N GLY A 9 11.20 3.70 3.30
CA GLY A 9 9.82 3.43 3.74
C GLY A 9 9.73 2.37 4.82
N CYS A 10 8.86 2.61 5.82
CA CYS A 10 8.60 1.74 6.98
C CYS A 10 7.19 1.14 6.98
N GLY A 11 6.56 1.00 5.82
CA GLY A 11 5.37 0.16 5.65
C GLY A 11 5.70 -1.33 5.77
N CYS A 12 4.69 -2.20 5.77
CA CYS A 12 4.87 -3.64 5.94
C CYS A 12 5.89 -4.25 4.97
N SER A 13 5.96 -3.77 3.71
CA SER A 13 6.94 -4.26 2.72
C SER A 13 8.38 -3.94 3.09
N GLY A 14 8.68 -2.68 3.48
CA GLY A 14 10.02 -2.26 3.88
C GLY A 14 10.49 -2.98 5.13
N LEU A 15 9.64 -3.07 6.15
CA LEU A 15 9.93 -3.77 7.41
C LEU A 15 10.17 -5.26 7.18
N TYR A 16 9.31 -5.91 6.41
CA TYR A 16 9.43 -7.34 6.13
C TYR A 16 10.62 -7.66 5.23
N CYS A 17 10.98 -6.77 4.30
CA CYS A 17 12.23 -6.86 3.55
C CYS A 17 13.44 -6.86 4.50
N ALA A 18 13.52 -5.90 5.43
CA ALA A 18 14.62 -5.82 6.40
C ALA A 18 14.75 -7.08 7.27
N LEU A 19 13.62 -7.66 7.71
CA LEU A 19 13.61 -8.89 8.51
C LEU A 19 14.13 -10.11 7.76
N ASN A 20 14.01 -10.13 6.43
CA ASN A 20 14.46 -11.25 5.57
C ASN A 20 15.89 -11.06 5.03
N LEU A 21 16.57 -9.97 5.35
CA LEU A 21 17.97 -9.74 4.99
C LEU A 21 18.94 -10.37 6.00
N PRO A 22 20.19 -10.71 5.59
CA PRO A 22 21.20 -11.31 6.47
C PRO A 22 21.60 -10.38 7.62
N ARG A 23 21.89 -10.96 8.78
CA ARG A 23 22.27 -10.21 10.00
C ARG A 23 23.68 -9.62 9.96
N ASP A 24 24.52 -10.02 9.03
CA ASP A 24 25.86 -9.49 8.79
C ASP A 24 25.87 -8.27 7.85
N LYS A 25 24.72 -7.90 7.25
CA LYS A 25 24.58 -6.74 6.37
C LYS A 25 24.11 -5.51 7.17
N ARG A 26 24.75 -4.39 6.93
CA ARG A 26 24.32 -3.10 7.50
C ARG A 26 23.12 -2.59 6.72
N ILE A 27 22.02 -2.35 7.40
CA ILE A 27 20.77 -1.89 6.81
C ILE A 27 20.46 -0.51 7.36
N LEU A 28 20.30 0.47 6.47
CA LEU A 28 19.75 1.77 6.81
C LEU A 28 18.30 1.82 6.32
N MET A 29 17.36 1.99 7.24
CA MET A 29 15.96 2.29 6.92
C MET A 29 15.67 3.76 7.18
N ILE A 30 14.95 4.40 6.28
CA ILE A 30 14.51 5.79 6.44
C ILE A 30 13.02 5.90 6.17
N THR A 31 12.36 6.81 6.86
CA THR A 31 10.95 7.17 6.63
C THR A 31 10.76 8.68 6.76
N SER A 32 9.95 9.25 5.86
CA SER A 32 9.68 10.69 5.81
C SER A 32 8.86 11.22 7.00
N SER A 33 8.21 10.32 7.75
CA SER A 33 7.42 10.62 8.95
C SER A 33 7.81 9.65 10.06
N ASP A 34 6.97 9.52 11.10
CA ASP A 34 7.13 8.50 12.12
C ASP A 34 6.96 7.10 11.50
N ALA A 35 7.62 6.09 12.07
CA ALA A 35 7.63 4.73 11.52
C ALA A 35 6.24 4.06 11.47
N GLU A 36 5.30 4.50 12.30
CA GLU A 36 3.91 4.03 12.32
C GLU A 36 3.02 4.75 11.28
N SER A 37 3.48 5.86 10.69
CA SER A 37 2.73 6.66 9.72
C SER A 37 2.80 6.06 8.32
N SER A 38 2.29 4.84 8.16
CA SER A 38 2.21 4.13 6.87
C SER A 38 0.78 3.67 6.57
N ASP A 39 0.40 3.59 5.30
CA ASP A 39 -0.92 3.10 4.90
C ASP A 39 -1.11 1.61 5.25
N SER A 40 -0.03 0.85 5.37
CA SER A 40 -0.07 -0.51 5.89
C SER A 40 -0.63 -0.57 7.31
N TYR A 41 -0.25 0.38 8.17
CA TYR A 41 -0.75 0.51 9.54
C TYR A 41 -2.24 0.82 9.61
N LEU A 42 -2.77 1.51 8.58
CA LEU A 42 -4.17 1.93 8.50
C LEU A 42 -5.12 0.86 7.95
N ALA A 43 -4.60 -0.25 7.40
CA ALA A 43 -5.42 -1.26 6.75
C ALA A 43 -6.39 -1.93 7.74
N GLN A 44 -7.69 -1.79 7.48
CA GLN A 44 -8.76 -2.24 8.38
C GLN A 44 -9.20 -3.68 8.14
N GLY A 45 -9.43 -4.04 6.86
CA GLY A 45 -10.17 -5.24 6.48
C GLY A 45 -9.50 -6.55 6.90
N GLY A 46 -8.38 -6.88 6.29
CA GLY A 46 -7.67 -8.13 6.55
C GLY A 46 -6.65 -8.46 5.49
N MET A 47 -6.18 -9.70 5.50
CA MET A 47 -5.23 -10.22 4.51
C MET A 47 -5.72 -11.55 3.97
N CYS A 48 -5.74 -11.68 2.64
CA CYS A 48 -6.08 -12.94 1.99
C CYS A 48 -5.05 -14.03 2.28
N MET A 49 -5.52 -15.27 2.41
CA MET A 49 -4.69 -16.45 2.59
C MET A 49 -5.28 -17.63 1.83
N LEU A 50 -4.44 -18.44 1.20
CA LEU A 50 -4.82 -19.72 0.61
C LEU A 50 -5.14 -20.71 1.74
N LYS A 51 -6.41 -20.99 2.00
CA LYS A 51 -6.84 -21.90 3.09
C LYS A 51 -6.33 -23.32 2.91
N ASN A 52 -6.53 -23.85 1.72
CA ASN A 52 -6.14 -25.18 1.31
C ASN A 52 -6.02 -25.23 -0.23
N ASP A 53 -5.49 -26.30 -0.78
CA ASP A 53 -5.22 -26.39 -2.22
C ASP A 53 -6.48 -26.35 -3.10
N SER A 54 -7.64 -26.77 -2.57
CA SER A 54 -8.90 -26.69 -3.30
C SER A 54 -9.46 -25.26 -3.41
N ASP A 55 -8.97 -24.29 -2.61
CA ASP A 55 -9.34 -22.87 -2.73
C ASP A 55 -8.52 -22.13 -3.80
N TYR A 56 -7.46 -22.74 -4.34
CA TYR A 56 -6.54 -22.05 -5.26
C TYR A 56 -7.24 -21.53 -6.51
N ASP A 57 -7.98 -22.37 -7.22
CA ASP A 57 -8.60 -21.98 -8.48
C ASP A 57 -9.62 -20.86 -8.30
N SER A 58 -10.40 -20.91 -7.21
CA SER A 58 -11.37 -19.87 -6.89
C SER A 58 -10.71 -18.55 -6.49
N TYR A 59 -9.62 -18.60 -5.73
CA TYR A 59 -8.87 -17.42 -5.34
C TYR A 59 -8.16 -16.77 -6.54
N PHE A 60 -7.57 -17.59 -7.39
CA PHE A 60 -6.91 -17.15 -8.62
C PHE A 60 -7.93 -16.46 -9.55
N GLU A 61 -9.07 -17.09 -9.79
CA GLU A 61 -10.13 -16.54 -10.65
C GLU A 61 -10.75 -15.26 -10.08
N ASP A 62 -11.03 -15.19 -8.78
CA ASP A 62 -11.52 -13.97 -8.12
C ASP A 62 -10.53 -12.80 -8.31
N THR A 63 -9.22 -13.09 -8.19
CA THR A 63 -8.17 -12.07 -8.37
C THR A 63 -8.10 -11.58 -9.82
N LEU A 64 -8.13 -12.50 -10.80
CA LEU A 64 -8.12 -12.14 -12.21
C LEU A 64 -9.37 -11.34 -12.60
N LYS A 65 -10.53 -11.80 -12.16
CA LYS A 65 -11.81 -11.14 -12.45
C LYS A 65 -11.87 -9.72 -11.87
N ALA A 66 -11.42 -9.55 -10.63
CA ALA A 66 -11.35 -8.23 -10.00
C ALA A 66 -10.40 -7.29 -10.77
N GLY A 67 -9.28 -7.81 -11.27
CA GLY A 67 -8.31 -7.07 -12.06
C GLY A 67 -8.66 -6.91 -13.55
N HIS A 68 -9.89 -7.26 -13.94
CA HIS A 68 -10.38 -7.26 -15.34
C HIS A 68 -9.55 -8.13 -16.28
N TYR A 69 -8.91 -9.18 -15.75
CA TYR A 69 -8.00 -10.08 -16.49
C TYR A 69 -6.76 -9.38 -17.10
N GLU A 70 -6.45 -8.17 -16.61
CA GLU A 70 -5.23 -7.43 -16.96
C GLU A 70 -4.06 -7.74 -16.00
N ASN A 71 -4.24 -8.72 -15.14
CA ASN A 71 -3.25 -9.18 -14.17
C ASN A 71 -2.10 -9.95 -14.84
N ASP A 72 -0.90 -9.84 -14.28
CA ASP A 72 0.16 -10.81 -14.55
C ASP A 72 -0.15 -12.12 -13.80
N LYS A 73 -0.52 -13.16 -14.57
CA LYS A 73 -0.96 -14.45 -14.02
C LYS A 73 0.11 -15.14 -13.17
N LYS A 74 1.39 -14.95 -13.52
CA LYS A 74 2.50 -15.55 -12.78
C LYS A 74 2.71 -14.84 -11.43
N SER A 75 2.60 -13.53 -11.41
CA SER A 75 2.64 -12.75 -10.17
C SER A 75 1.49 -13.13 -9.24
N VAL A 76 0.27 -13.31 -9.77
CA VAL A 76 -0.89 -13.78 -8.99
C VAL A 76 -0.65 -15.17 -8.42
N GLU A 77 -0.14 -16.11 -9.21
CA GLU A 77 0.22 -17.47 -8.73
C GLU A 77 1.24 -17.40 -7.61
N ILE A 78 2.33 -16.64 -7.78
CA ILE A 78 3.38 -16.43 -6.78
C ILE A 78 2.76 -15.93 -5.47
N MET A 79 1.96 -14.87 -5.53
CA MET A 79 1.31 -14.30 -4.35
C MET A 79 0.46 -15.33 -3.61
N ILE A 80 -0.43 -16.01 -4.31
CA ILE A 80 -1.37 -16.96 -3.69
C ILE A 80 -0.63 -18.12 -3.04
N ARG A 81 0.32 -18.75 -3.76
CA ARG A 81 1.06 -19.92 -3.26
C ARG A 81 1.97 -19.60 -2.09
N SER A 82 2.50 -18.37 -2.01
CA SER A 82 3.37 -17.92 -0.91
C SER A 82 2.61 -17.50 0.35
N SER A 83 1.27 -17.39 0.27
CA SER A 83 0.47 -16.77 1.35
C SER A 83 0.58 -17.49 2.69
N ARG A 84 0.63 -18.84 2.70
CA ARG A 84 0.74 -19.63 3.93
C ARG A 84 2.07 -19.43 4.64
N ASP A 85 3.16 -19.34 3.87
CA ASP A 85 4.50 -19.10 4.42
C ASP A 85 4.59 -17.72 5.05
N VAL A 86 4.03 -16.70 4.36
CA VAL A 86 3.95 -15.32 4.91
C VAL A 86 3.15 -15.29 6.20
N VAL A 87 1.97 -15.93 6.25
CA VAL A 87 1.14 -15.97 7.47
C VAL A 87 1.88 -16.67 8.62
N LYS A 88 2.60 -17.74 8.33
CA LYS A 88 3.44 -18.43 9.33
C LYS A 88 4.52 -17.49 9.89
N ASP A 89 5.24 -16.79 9.04
CA ASP A 89 6.25 -15.83 9.46
C ASP A 89 5.66 -14.70 10.32
N LEU A 90 4.47 -14.17 9.95
CA LEU A 90 3.79 -13.14 10.73
C LEU A 90 3.41 -13.62 12.13
N ILE A 91 2.94 -14.87 12.27
CA ILE A 91 2.65 -15.47 13.58
C ILE A 91 3.93 -15.61 14.40
N GLU A 92 5.05 -15.99 13.78
CA GLU A 92 6.36 -16.08 14.44
C GLU A 92 6.88 -14.70 14.90
N THR A 93 6.47 -13.61 14.24
CA THR A 93 6.77 -12.25 14.74
C THR A 93 5.90 -11.82 15.91
N GLY A 94 4.78 -12.50 16.16
CA GLY A 94 3.85 -12.22 17.24
C GLY A 94 2.47 -11.74 16.80
N ALA A 95 2.24 -11.55 15.49
CA ALA A 95 0.95 -11.10 14.98
C ALA A 95 -0.15 -12.12 15.30
N ASP A 96 -1.29 -11.64 15.83
CA ASP A 96 -2.44 -12.47 16.18
C ASP A 96 -3.61 -12.20 15.21
N PHE A 97 -4.25 -13.28 14.80
CA PHE A 97 -5.42 -13.23 13.94
C PHE A 97 -6.59 -13.90 14.65
N LYS A 98 -7.80 -13.39 14.41
CA LYS A 98 -9.02 -13.92 15.03
C LYS A 98 -9.16 -15.42 14.78
N LYS A 99 -9.48 -16.17 15.82
CA LYS A 99 -9.71 -17.62 15.81
C LYS A 99 -11.16 -17.96 16.14
N ASP A 100 -11.62 -19.09 15.61
CA ASP A 100 -12.89 -19.69 15.97
C ASP A 100 -12.81 -20.40 17.34
N GLU A 101 -13.93 -20.94 17.81
CA GLU A 101 -14.01 -21.68 19.09
C GLU A 101 -13.12 -22.94 19.11
N GLN A 102 -12.74 -23.47 17.96
CA GLN A 102 -11.88 -24.64 17.80
C GLN A 102 -10.40 -24.27 17.70
N GLY A 103 -10.06 -22.96 17.71
CA GLY A 103 -8.69 -22.45 17.61
C GLY A 103 -8.14 -22.32 16.18
N ASN A 104 -8.95 -22.54 15.15
CA ASN A 104 -8.59 -22.29 13.76
C ASN A 104 -8.80 -20.82 13.42
N PHE A 105 -8.19 -20.33 12.33
CA PHE A 105 -8.47 -18.98 11.85
C PHE A 105 -9.96 -18.79 11.54
N ALA A 106 -10.52 -17.72 12.06
CA ALA A 106 -11.82 -17.23 11.61
C ALA A 106 -11.63 -16.50 10.27
N TYR A 107 -12.31 -16.98 9.22
CA TYR A 107 -12.21 -16.38 7.89
C TYR A 107 -13.43 -15.53 7.60
N THR A 108 -13.21 -14.34 7.03
CA THR A 108 -14.25 -13.50 6.44
C THR A 108 -14.07 -13.36 4.93
N LYS A 109 -14.99 -12.66 4.29
CA LYS A 109 -14.91 -12.26 2.88
C LYS A 109 -15.35 -10.81 2.70
N GLU A 110 -14.84 -10.21 1.66
CA GLU A 110 -15.25 -8.87 1.18
C GLU A 110 -15.90 -8.99 -0.19
N GLY A 111 -16.30 -7.87 -0.78
CA GLY A 111 -16.88 -7.85 -2.11
C GLY A 111 -15.98 -8.50 -3.16
N ALA A 112 -16.58 -9.09 -4.20
CA ALA A 112 -15.94 -9.83 -5.26
C ALA A 112 -15.22 -11.14 -4.86
N HIS A 113 -15.23 -11.55 -3.59
CA HIS A 113 -14.75 -12.86 -3.16
C HIS A 113 -15.82 -13.93 -3.29
N SER A 114 -15.48 -15.08 -3.90
CA SER A 114 -16.36 -16.24 -4.00
C SER A 114 -16.38 -17.08 -2.72
N SER A 115 -15.32 -17.02 -1.89
CA SER A 115 -15.24 -17.75 -0.63
C SER A 115 -14.60 -16.92 0.51
N ASN A 116 -14.84 -17.33 1.77
CA ASN A 116 -14.18 -16.73 2.92
C ASN A 116 -12.72 -17.18 2.93
N ARG A 117 -11.77 -16.23 2.77
CA ARG A 117 -10.31 -16.50 2.78
C ARG A 117 -9.49 -15.40 3.41
N ILE A 118 -10.14 -14.41 4.00
CA ILE A 118 -9.49 -13.26 4.62
C ILE A 118 -9.33 -13.54 6.11
N ILE A 119 -8.09 -13.54 6.59
CA ILE A 119 -7.76 -13.52 8.01
C ILE A 119 -7.68 -12.07 8.49
N PHE A 120 -8.05 -11.81 9.73
CA PHE A 120 -8.18 -10.46 10.25
C PHE A 120 -7.95 -10.38 11.76
N HIS A 121 -7.66 -9.17 12.24
CA HIS A 121 -7.62 -8.81 13.63
C HIS A 121 -8.53 -7.59 13.83
N GLU A 122 -9.76 -7.80 14.31
CA GLU A 122 -10.78 -6.75 14.41
C GLU A 122 -10.87 -5.92 13.10
N ASP A 123 -10.90 -4.59 13.21
CA ASP A 123 -10.80 -3.66 12.07
C ASP A 123 -9.45 -2.91 12.05
N VAL A 124 -8.37 -3.56 12.53
CA VAL A 124 -7.00 -3.01 12.62
C VAL A 124 -5.91 -4.00 12.19
N THR A 125 -6.22 -4.88 11.26
CA THR A 125 -5.30 -5.94 10.81
C THR A 125 -3.95 -5.38 10.34
N GLY A 126 -3.94 -4.25 9.65
CA GLY A 126 -2.70 -3.61 9.21
C GLY A 126 -1.86 -3.11 10.38
N LYS A 127 -2.48 -2.52 11.39
CA LYS A 127 -1.79 -2.10 12.62
C LYS A 127 -1.18 -3.31 13.32
N GLU A 128 -1.94 -4.38 13.49
CA GLU A 128 -1.47 -5.62 14.12
C GLU A 128 -0.20 -6.15 13.44
N ILE A 129 -0.24 -6.33 12.12
CA ILE A 129 0.90 -6.81 11.34
C ILE A 129 2.09 -5.84 11.42
N THR A 130 1.85 -4.56 11.12
CA THR A 130 2.92 -3.59 10.95
C THR A 130 3.63 -3.26 12.26
N SER A 131 2.88 -3.23 13.40
CA SER A 131 3.46 -2.99 14.73
C SER A 131 4.42 -4.11 15.13
N HIS A 132 4.03 -5.38 14.95
CA HIS A 132 4.89 -6.52 15.26
C HIS A 132 6.13 -6.56 14.36
N LEU A 133 5.99 -6.27 13.06
CA LEU A 133 7.14 -6.17 12.17
C LEU A 133 8.10 -5.05 12.59
N LEU A 134 7.56 -3.88 12.97
CA LEU A 134 8.37 -2.73 13.41
C LEU A 134 9.10 -3.04 14.73
N GLU A 135 8.44 -3.67 15.69
CA GLU A 135 9.06 -4.11 16.93
C GLU A 135 10.25 -5.03 16.67
N ARG A 136 10.06 -6.06 15.81
CA ARG A 136 11.13 -6.98 15.43
C ARG A 136 12.28 -6.29 14.69
N VAL A 137 12.00 -5.34 13.81
CA VAL A 137 13.04 -4.56 13.13
C VAL A 137 13.85 -3.73 14.12
N ARG A 138 13.20 -3.10 15.11
CA ARG A 138 13.87 -2.32 16.15
C ARG A 138 14.79 -3.16 17.05
N GLU A 139 14.55 -4.47 17.16
CA GLU A 139 15.41 -5.40 17.89
C GLU A 139 16.69 -5.80 17.12
N LEU A 140 16.77 -5.50 15.80
CA LEU A 140 17.88 -5.90 14.96
C LEU A 140 19.10 -5.00 15.13
N PRO A 141 20.25 -5.52 15.63
CA PRO A 141 21.44 -4.69 15.86
C PRO A 141 22.11 -4.19 14.57
N ASN A 142 21.80 -4.79 13.43
CA ASN A 142 22.34 -4.44 12.11
C ASN A 142 21.45 -3.46 11.33
N VAL A 143 20.30 -3.06 11.89
CA VAL A 143 19.39 -2.09 11.29
C VAL A 143 19.48 -0.76 12.01
N THR A 144 19.68 0.31 11.27
CA THR A 144 19.53 1.69 11.74
C THR A 144 18.27 2.28 11.11
N LEU A 145 17.30 2.65 11.94
CA LEU A 145 16.06 3.30 11.50
C LEU A 145 16.13 4.80 11.79
N LEU A 146 15.97 5.62 10.74
CA LEU A 146 15.89 7.08 10.83
C LEU A 146 14.49 7.54 10.46
N GLU A 147 13.74 7.99 11.45
CA GLU A 147 12.44 8.61 11.27
C GLU A 147 12.58 10.08 10.86
N ASN A 148 11.52 10.66 10.29
CA ASN A 148 11.52 12.05 9.83
C ASN A 148 12.72 12.36 8.90
N THR A 149 13.06 11.37 8.08
CA THR A 149 14.18 11.42 7.13
C THR A 149 13.67 11.08 5.75
N ARG A 150 13.68 12.05 4.84
CA ARG A 150 13.10 11.94 3.51
C ARG A 150 14.17 11.65 2.46
N MET A 151 13.93 10.69 1.59
CA MET A 151 14.66 10.55 0.33
C MET A 151 14.24 11.67 -0.62
N LEU A 152 15.20 12.45 -1.09
CA LEU A 152 14.94 13.51 -2.09
C LEU A 152 15.21 13.05 -3.50
N ASP A 153 16.18 12.14 -3.69
CA ASP A 153 16.51 11.58 -4.99
C ASP A 153 17.33 10.29 -4.82
N ILE A 154 17.40 9.47 -5.86
CA ILE A 154 18.43 8.42 -5.97
C ILE A 154 19.70 9.00 -6.60
N ILE A 155 20.84 8.38 -6.28
CA ILE A 155 22.10 8.65 -6.93
C ILE A 155 22.30 7.52 -7.97
N SER A 156 22.35 7.88 -9.26
CA SER A 156 22.51 6.88 -10.32
C SER A 156 23.61 7.25 -11.29
N TYR A 157 24.31 6.24 -11.78
CA TYR A 157 25.35 6.38 -12.80
C TYR A 157 25.36 5.16 -13.72
N ASN A 158 25.35 5.34 -15.03
CA ASN A 158 25.34 4.27 -16.01
C ASN A 158 24.25 3.20 -15.80
N ASN A 159 23.02 3.63 -15.47
CA ASN A 159 21.89 2.78 -15.14
C ASN A 159 22.09 1.90 -13.89
N GLU A 160 22.96 2.30 -13.00
CA GLU A 160 23.20 1.64 -11.70
C GLU A 160 22.84 2.60 -10.57
N CYS A 161 22.08 2.15 -9.57
CA CYS A 161 21.77 2.91 -8.36
C CYS A 161 22.93 2.79 -7.37
N LEU A 162 23.43 3.93 -6.90
CA LEU A 162 24.57 4.04 -5.98
C LEU A 162 24.15 4.46 -4.56
N GLY A 163 22.84 4.64 -4.33
CA GLY A 163 22.27 5.12 -3.08
C GLY A 163 21.33 6.30 -3.28
N ALA A 164 21.25 7.20 -2.31
CA ALA A 164 20.29 8.31 -2.32
C ALA A 164 20.82 9.61 -1.73
N VAL A 165 20.17 10.71 -2.11
CA VAL A 165 20.23 12.01 -1.41
C VAL A 165 19.09 12.06 -0.42
N ILE A 166 19.38 12.37 0.84
CA ILE A 166 18.38 12.43 1.90
C ILE A 166 18.39 13.78 2.62
N ARG A 167 17.24 14.16 3.17
CA ARG A 167 17.08 15.25 4.14
C ARG A 167 16.72 14.65 5.49
N LYS A 168 17.51 14.94 6.50
CA LYS A 168 17.30 14.46 7.87
C LYS A 168 16.31 15.35 8.63
N SER A 169 15.89 14.89 9.80
CA SER A 169 15.00 15.62 10.71
C SER A 169 15.54 16.99 11.16
N ASP A 170 16.86 17.18 11.15
CA ASP A 170 17.52 18.47 11.45
C ASP A 170 17.65 19.37 10.20
N ASN A 171 16.99 19.03 9.09
CA ASN A 171 17.05 19.67 7.78
C ASN A 171 18.40 19.57 7.06
N SER A 172 19.38 18.86 7.60
CA SER A 172 20.66 18.66 6.92
C SER A 172 20.50 17.74 5.71
N LEU A 173 21.16 18.10 4.60
CA LEU A 173 21.25 17.29 3.39
C LEU A 173 22.48 16.41 3.45
N MET A 174 22.34 15.17 3.00
CA MET A 174 23.49 14.27 2.87
C MET A 174 23.29 13.21 1.80
N THR A 175 24.39 12.65 1.31
CA THR A 175 24.39 11.46 0.48
C THR A 175 24.50 10.20 1.34
N VAL A 176 23.74 9.17 0.95
CA VAL A 176 23.87 7.79 1.43
C VAL A 176 24.34 6.96 0.27
N LYS A 177 25.52 6.37 0.38
CA LYS A 177 26.00 5.33 -0.53
C LYS A 177 25.44 3.98 -0.05
N ALA A 178 24.88 3.22 -0.95
CA ALA A 178 24.33 1.89 -0.66
C ALA A 178 24.67 0.91 -1.78
N ASP A 179 25.05 -0.33 -1.42
CA ASP A 179 25.29 -1.37 -2.44
C ASP A 179 23.97 -1.76 -3.14
N VAL A 180 22.84 -1.68 -2.42
CA VAL A 180 21.48 -1.86 -2.97
C VAL A 180 20.51 -0.87 -2.34
N THR A 181 19.57 -0.34 -3.13
CA THR A 181 18.49 0.53 -2.65
C THR A 181 17.13 -0.12 -2.91
N VAL A 182 16.26 -0.12 -1.89
CA VAL A 182 14.89 -0.66 -1.95
C VAL A 182 13.90 0.49 -1.74
N LEU A 183 13.04 0.73 -2.72
CA LEU A 183 11.95 1.68 -2.64
C LEU A 183 10.69 0.96 -2.09
N ALA A 184 10.27 1.33 -0.89
CA ALA A 184 9.06 0.84 -0.20
C ALA A 184 8.17 2.02 0.22
N THR A 185 8.04 3.02 -0.66
CA THR A 185 7.58 4.38 -0.36
C THR A 185 6.07 4.58 -0.43
N GLY A 186 5.30 3.51 -0.64
CA GLY A 186 3.84 3.58 -0.75
C GLY A 186 3.36 4.20 -2.05
N GLY A 187 2.11 4.67 -2.06
CA GLY A 187 1.41 5.11 -3.26
C GLY A 187 1.47 6.62 -3.51
N ILE A 188 0.40 7.12 -4.14
CA ILE A 188 0.28 8.51 -4.62
C ILE A 188 -0.92 9.25 -4.02
N GLY A 189 -1.52 8.71 -2.95
CA GLY A 189 -2.80 9.17 -2.42
C GLY A 189 -2.79 10.62 -1.91
N GLY A 190 -1.64 11.12 -1.45
CA GLY A 190 -1.47 12.51 -1.03
C GLY A 190 -1.70 13.54 -2.14
N LEU A 191 -1.66 13.13 -3.41
CA LEU A 191 -1.97 13.99 -4.57
C LEU A 191 -3.48 14.20 -4.78
N TYR A 192 -4.34 13.40 -4.12
CA TYR A 192 -5.78 13.43 -4.28
C TYR A 192 -6.44 14.21 -3.14
N ARG A 193 -7.47 15.00 -3.48
CA ARG A 193 -8.24 15.76 -2.48
C ARG A 193 -8.91 14.82 -1.46
N HIS A 194 -9.60 13.79 -1.95
CA HIS A 194 -10.25 12.76 -1.14
C HIS A 194 -9.41 11.49 -1.21
N SER A 195 -8.77 11.12 -0.11
CA SER A 195 -7.91 9.96 -0.03
C SER A 195 -7.90 9.36 1.35
N THR A 196 -7.88 8.03 1.43
CA THR A 196 -7.69 7.29 2.69
C THR A 196 -6.23 7.24 3.12
N ASN A 197 -5.31 7.63 2.24
CA ASN A 197 -3.86 7.56 2.46
C ASN A 197 -3.34 8.75 3.25
N PHE A 198 -2.18 8.59 3.87
CA PHE A 198 -1.47 9.70 4.48
C PHE A 198 -1.09 10.76 3.44
N ARG A 199 -1.20 12.03 3.83
CA ARG A 199 -0.97 13.18 2.93
C ARG A 199 0.47 13.31 2.44
N HIS A 200 1.45 12.76 3.17
CA HIS A 200 2.86 12.77 2.76
C HIS A 200 3.20 11.75 1.68
N LEU A 201 2.27 10.84 1.32
CA LEU A 201 2.48 9.85 0.27
C LEU A 201 2.14 10.45 -1.10
N THR A 202 3.08 11.20 -1.65
CA THR A 202 2.91 12.01 -2.88
C THR A 202 3.52 11.39 -4.13
N GLY A 203 4.00 10.13 -4.04
CA GLY A 203 4.58 9.42 -5.17
C GLY A 203 5.98 9.89 -5.53
N ASP A 204 6.77 10.33 -4.57
CA ASP A 204 8.13 10.84 -4.80
C ASP A 204 9.00 9.84 -5.56
N SER A 205 8.94 8.53 -5.20
CA SER A 205 9.69 7.50 -5.93
C SER A 205 9.23 7.32 -7.38
N ILE A 206 7.96 7.59 -7.69
CA ILE A 206 7.46 7.57 -9.07
C ILE A 206 8.06 8.74 -9.86
N ALA A 207 8.07 9.95 -9.28
CA ALA A 207 8.70 11.11 -9.90
C ALA A 207 10.21 10.90 -10.11
N ILE A 208 10.89 10.33 -9.12
CA ILE A 208 12.31 9.98 -9.19
C ILE A 208 12.55 8.93 -10.27
N ALA A 209 11.70 7.90 -10.38
CA ALA A 209 11.78 6.92 -11.45
C ALA A 209 11.66 7.55 -12.83
N VAL A 210 10.73 8.50 -13.03
CA VAL A 210 10.61 9.29 -14.26
C VAL A 210 11.91 10.04 -14.55
N LYS A 211 12.44 10.75 -13.56
CA LYS A 211 13.66 11.56 -13.67
C LYS A 211 14.89 10.74 -14.08
N HIS A 212 14.99 9.51 -13.61
CA HIS A 212 16.11 8.60 -13.86
C HIS A 212 15.84 7.55 -14.95
N ASN A 213 14.74 7.68 -15.71
CA ASN A 213 14.34 6.76 -16.78
C ASN A 213 14.14 5.30 -16.30
N VAL A 214 13.74 5.10 -15.06
CA VAL A 214 13.31 3.79 -14.56
C VAL A 214 11.91 3.49 -15.12
N GLU A 215 11.71 2.26 -15.62
CA GLU A 215 10.45 1.89 -16.26
C GLU A 215 9.27 1.93 -15.29
N LEU A 216 8.17 2.51 -15.77
CA LEU A 216 6.87 2.51 -15.08
C LEU A 216 5.88 1.57 -15.79
N LYS A 217 4.87 1.10 -15.06
CA LYS A 217 3.79 0.28 -15.61
C LYS A 217 2.46 0.69 -15.00
N ASP A 218 1.40 0.71 -15.81
CA ASP A 218 0.00 0.92 -15.42
C ASP A 218 -0.20 2.17 -14.53
N ILE A 219 0.54 3.24 -14.79
CA ILE A 219 0.65 4.43 -13.93
C ILE A 219 -0.69 5.15 -13.69
N ASN A 220 -1.70 4.91 -14.52
CA ASN A 220 -3.06 5.43 -14.38
C ASN A 220 -4.04 4.45 -13.69
N TYR A 221 -3.56 3.31 -13.18
CA TYR A 221 -4.40 2.36 -12.44
C TYR A 221 -4.50 2.76 -10.97
N VAL A 222 -5.52 3.53 -10.67
CA VAL A 222 -5.82 4.05 -9.33
C VAL A 222 -7.16 3.53 -8.89
N GLN A 223 -7.22 2.88 -7.73
CA GLN A 223 -8.45 2.37 -7.14
C GLN A 223 -9.10 3.43 -6.25
N ILE A 224 -10.39 3.66 -6.49
CA ILE A 224 -11.24 4.45 -5.61
C ILE A 224 -11.98 3.49 -4.66
N HIS A 225 -11.93 3.75 -3.35
CA HIS A 225 -12.76 3.03 -2.39
C HIS A 225 -14.16 3.64 -2.37
N PRO A 226 -15.23 2.82 -2.47
CA PRO A 226 -16.59 3.32 -2.58
C PRO A 226 -17.08 4.07 -1.34
N THR A 227 -16.64 3.65 -0.13
CA THR A 227 -17.18 4.14 1.14
C THR A 227 -16.08 4.63 2.07
N THR A 228 -15.99 5.94 2.21
CA THR A 228 -15.26 6.63 3.29
C THR A 228 -16.23 7.53 4.01
N PHE A 229 -16.02 7.76 5.29
CA PHE A 229 -16.86 8.67 6.06
C PHE A 229 -16.79 10.08 5.45
N TYR A 230 -17.95 10.65 5.10
CA TYR A 230 -18.01 12.00 4.57
C TYR A 230 -17.88 13.03 5.69
N SER A 231 -16.91 13.93 5.56
CA SER A 231 -16.76 15.10 6.44
C SER A 231 -16.67 16.36 5.61
N LYS A 232 -17.26 17.45 6.11
CA LYS A 232 -17.14 18.78 5.49
C LYS A 232 -15.76 19.39 5.74
N ASP A 233 -15.10 19.02 6.82
CA ASP A 233 -13.75 19.50 7.19
C ASP A 233 -12.70 18.44 6.80
N GLU A 234 -12.15 18.60 5.59
CA GLU A 234 -11.22 17.64 4.98
C GLU A 234 -9.75 18.05 5.14
N LYS A 235 -9.36 18.50 6.32
CA LYS A 235 -7.96 18.86 6.57
C LYS A 235 -7.02 17.68 6.61
N ASP A 236 -7.56 16.49 6.85
CA ASP A 236 -6.81 15.23 6.96
C ASP A 236 -7.27 14.21 5.90
N ARG A 237 -6.78 12.98 5.99
CA ARG A 237 -7.21 11.86 5.17
C ARG A 237 -8.66 11.48 5.44
N SER A 238 -9.35 10.96 4.42
CA SER A 238 -10.69 10.41 4.57
C SER A 238 -10.67 9.15 5.43
N PHE A 239 -11.57 9.05 6.42
CA PHE A 239 -11.65 7.85 7.25
C PHE A 239 -12.34 6.70 6.49
N LEU A 240 -11.66 5.57 6.39
CA LEU A 240 -12.16 4.40 5.69
C LEU A 240 -13.32 3.74 6.46
N ILE A 241 -14.45 3.51 5.77
CA ILE A 241 -15.46 2.55 6.21
C ILE A 241 -15.18 1.26 5.44
N SER A 242 -14.67 0.26 6.14
CA SER A 242 -14.16 -0.97 5.54
C SER A 242 -15.18 -1.66 4.65
N GLU A 243 -14.72 -2.29 3.58
CA GLU A 243 -15.56 -3.14 2.73
C GLU A 243 -16.14 -4.34 3.47
N SER A 244 -15.46 -4.81 4.52
CA SER A 244 -15.95 -5.88 5.39
C SER A 244 -17.32 -5.54 6.01
N VAL A 245 -17.58 -4.25 6.31
CA VAL A 245 -18.88 -3.78 6.81
C VAL A 245 -20.01 -4.12 5.81
N ARG A 246 -19.79 -3.89 4.51
CA ARG A 246 -20.74 -4.29 3.46
C ARG A 246 -20.78 -5.81 3.29
N GLY A 247 -19.64 -6.48 3.43
CA GLY A 247 -19.52 -7.94 3.43
C GLY A 247 -20.35 -8.60 4.51
N GLU A 248 -20.46 -7.97 5.69
CA GLU A 248 -21.27 -8.43 6.83
C GLU A 248 -22.71 -7.93 6.79
N GLY A 249 -23.09 -7.13 5.80
CA GLY A 249 -24.50 -6.87 5.53
C GLY A 249 -24.94 -5.43 5.41
N ALA A 250 -24.07 -4.44 5.66
CA ALA A 250 -24.42 -3.03 5.53
C ALA A 250 -25.00 -2.68 4.14
N LYS A 251 -25.90 -1.70 4.08
CA LYS A 251 -26.67 -1.32 2.90
C LYS A 251 -26.48 0.14 2.54
N LEU A 252 -26.53 0.44 1.24
CA LEU A 252 -26.43 1.80 0.70
C LEU A 252 -27.79 2.34 0.28
N TYR A 253 -28.05 3.57 0.69
CA TYR A 253 -29.31 4.27 0.44
C TYR A 253 -29.08 5.66 -0.19
N ASP A 254 -30.03 6.06 -1.05
CA ASP A 254 -30.10 7.40 -1.60
C ASP A 254 -30.65 8.42 -0.57
N LYS A 255 -30.80 9.66 -0.97
CA LYS A 255 -31.32 10.74 -0.11
C LYS A 255 -32.76 10.51 0.38
N ASN A 256 -33.54 9.65 -0.28
CA ASN A 256 -34.93 9.36 0.09
C ASN A 256 -35.05 8.10 0.98
N GLY A 257 -33.94 7.39 1.21
CA GLY A 257 -33.89 6.13 1.95
C GLY A 257 -34.21 4.91 1.08
N ASP A 258 -34.11 5.03 -0.25
CA ASP A 258 -34.27 3.91 -1.17
C ASP A 258 -32.92 3.26 -1.47
N ARG A 259 -32.85 1.91 -1.37
CA ARG A 259 -31.65 1.14 -1.76
C ARG A 259 -31.48 1.18 -3.27
N PHE A 260 -30.31 1.58 -3.77
CA PHE A 260 -30.08 1.85 -5.19
C PHE A 260 -29.08 0.91 -5.87
N VAL A 261 -28.34 0.08 -5.13
CA VAL A 261 -27.26 -0.72 -5.69
C VAL A 261 -27.05 -2.06 -4.95
N ASN A 262 -26.36 -3.01 -5.57
CA ASN A 262 -25.79 -4.16 -4.87
C ASN A 262 -24.42 -3.76 -4.28
N GLU A 263 -24.31 -3.75 -2.97
CA GLU A 263 -23.14 -3.29 -2.21
C GLU A 263 -21.90 -4.18 -2.36
N LEU A 264 -22.08 -5.41 -2.88
CA LEU A 264 -20.99 -6.38 -3.09
C LEU A 264 -20.43 -6.39 -4.52
N LEU A 265 -20.78 -5.39 -5.33
CA LEU A 265 -20.13 -5.17 -6.62
C LEU A 265 -18.62 -4.89 -6.43
N PRO A 266 -17.79 -5.19 -7.45
CA PRO A 266 -16.40 -4.70 -7.49
C PRO A 266 -16.31 -3.19 -7.23
N ARG A 267 -15.21 -2.76 -6.60
CA ARG A 267 -15.06 -1.36 -6.12
C ARG A 267 -15.28 -0.31 -7.19
N ASP A 268 -14.75 -0.51 -8.38
CA ASP A 268 -14.90 0.39 -9.52
C ASP A 268 -16.36 0.55 -9.95
N LEU A 269 -17.11 -0.54 -10.08
CA LEU A 269 -18.51 -0.54 -10.44
C LEU A 269 -19.39 0.08 -9.35
N LEU A 270 -19.10 -0.24 -8.09
CA LEU A 270 -19.82 0.36 -6.95
C LEU A 270 -19.55 1.85 -6.84
N THR A 271 -18.29 2.27 -6.99
CA THR A 271 -17.89 3.68 -7.02
C THR A 271 -18.65 4.47 -8.09
N GLN A 272 -18.72 3.91 -9.31
CA GLN A 272 -19.46 4.54 -10.39
C GLN A 272 -20.95 4.70 -10.03
N ALA A 273 -21.58 3.66 -9.51
CA ALA A 273 -22.99 3.70 -9.11
C ALA A 273 -23.23 4.75 -8.01
N ILE A 274 -22.32 4.90 -7.05
CA ILE A 274 -22.42 5.92 -6.00
C ILE A 274 -22.30 7.32 -6.60
N TYR A 275 -21.33 7.59 -7.48
CA TYR A 275 -21.20 8.90 -8.13
C TYR A 275 -22.42 9.25 -8.98
N GLU A 276 -22.97 8.27 -9.71
CA GLU A 276 -24.22 8.48 -10.48
C GLU A 276 -25.39 8.83 -9.57
N GLN A 277 -25.50 8.13 -8.42
CA GLN A 277 -26.57 8.40 -7.45
C GLN A 277 -26.40 9.77 -6.81
N MET A 278 -25.18 10.13 -6.36
CA MET A 278 -24.89 11.47 -5.81
C MET A 278 -25.26 12.58 -6.81
N LYS A 279 -24.91 12.41 -8.09
CA LYS A 279 -25.27 13.36 -9.16
C LYS A 279 -26.77 13.47 -9.35
N LYS A 280 -27.49 12.35 -9.35
CA LYS A 280 -28.96 12.29 -9.46
C LYS A 280 -29.63 12.98 -8.29
N ASP A 281 -29.11 12.77 -7.08
CA ASP A 281 -29.66 13.32 -5.84
C ASP A 281 -29.28 14.79 -5.61
N GLY A 282 -28.21 15.26 -6.26
CA GLY A 282 -27.61 16.58 -5.99
C GLY A 282 -26.99 16.65 -4.60
N THR A 283 -26.36 15.56 -4.13
CA THR A 283 -25.75 15.44 -2.80
C THR A 283 -24.26 15.17 -2.92
N ASP A 284 -23.49 15.48 -1.86
CA ASP A 284 -22.05 15.23 -1.76
C ASP A 284 -21.72 13.84 -1.18
N TYR A 285 -22.72 13.06 -0.81
CA TYR A 285 -22.59 11.73 -0.20
C TYR A 285 -23.84 10.88 -0.43
N VAL A 286 -23.74 9.58 -0.15
CA VAL A 286 -24.87 8.66 0.02
C VAL A 286 -24.91 8.15 1.46
N TRP A 287 -25.96 7.44 1.85
CA TRP A 287 -26.10 6.90 3.19
C TRP A 287 -25.69 5.43 3.25
N GLU A 288 -24.94 5.03 4.30
CA GLU A 288 -24.66 3.65 4.63
C GLU A 288 -25.29 3.26 5.96
N ASP A 289 -26.04 2.14 5.97
CA ASP A 289 -26.77 1.62 7.12
C ASP A 289 -26.08 0.36 7.66
N LEU A 290 -25.54 0.44 8.87
CA LEU A 290 -24.87 -0.64 9.55
C LEU A 290 -25.80 -1.43 10.49
N ARG A 291 -27.06 -0.99 10.70
CA ARG A 291 -28.03 -1.65 11.61
C ARG A 291 -28.48 -3.01 11.15
N THR A 292 -28.18 -3.40 9.93
CA THR A 292 -28.40 -4.75 9.39
C THR A 292 -27.43 -5.79 9.95
N ILE A 293 -26.32 -5.33 10.57
CA ILE A 293 -25.35 -6.17 11.27
C ILE A 293 -25.77 -6.28 12.75
N PRO A 294 -25.78 -7.46 13.37
CA PRO A 294 -26.07 -7.59 14.79
C PRO A 294 -25.15 -6.70 15.65
N GLU A 295 -25.71 -5.96 16.62
CA GLU A 295 -24.96 -4.98 17.39
C GLU A 295 -23.71 -5.57 18.09
N ALA A 296 -23.81 -6.81 18.59
CA ALA A 296 -22.69 -7.49 19.22
C ALA A 296 -21.54 -7.76 18.23
N GLU A 297 -21.88 -8.17 17.00
CA GLU A 297 -20.91 -8.38 15.92
C GLU A 297 -20.31 -7.06 15.46
N LEU A 298 -21.13 -6.02 15.24
CA LEU A 298 -20.69 -4.70 14.85
C LEU A 298 -19.63 -4.13 15.82
N LYS A 299 -19.90 -4.22 17.14
CA LYS A 299 -18.97 -3.75 18.17
C LYS A 299 -17.72 -4.63 18.35
N SER A 300 -17.81 -5.91 18.02
CA SER A 300 -16.70 -6.86 18.15
C SER A 300 -15.79 -6.89 16.90
N HIS A 301 -16.35 -6.63 15.70
CA HIS A 301 -15.60 -6.69 14.46
C HIS A 301 -15.09 -5.32 14.01
N PHE A 302 -15.82 -4.24 14.34
CA PHE A 302 -15.55 -2.89 13.84
C PHE A 302 -15.49 -1.83 14.96
N PRO A 303 -14.78 -2.09 16.08
CA PRO A 303 -14.80 -1.18 17.23
C PRO A 303 -14.29 0.23 16.89
N ASN A 304 -13.29 0.35 16.00
CA ASN A 304 -12.74 1.64 15.61
C ASN A 304 -13.67 2.42 14.66
N ILE A 305 -14.40 1.74 13.78
CA ILE A 305 -15.42 2.37 12.92
C ILE A 305 -16.55 2.91 13.79
N VAL A 306 -17.05 2.11 14.73
CA VAL A 306 -18.10 2.50 15.68
C VAL A 306 -17.67 3.75 16.48
N GLU A 307 -16.44 3.72 17.02
CA GLU A 307 -15.91 4.83 17.81
C GLU A 307 -15.69 6.10 16.97
N HIS A 308 -15.13 5.96 15.76
CA HIS A 308 -14.97 7.11 14.87
C HIS A 308 -16.31 7.76 14.54
N CYS A 309 -17.32 6.98 14.14
CA CYS A 309 -18.66 7.51 13.85
C CYS A 309 -19.27 8.21 15.08
N ARG A 310 -19.10 7.63 16.28
CA ARG A 310 -19.54 8.24 17.53
C ARG A 310 -18.88 9.60 17.78
N GLN A 311 -17.58 9.72 17.53
CA GLN A 311 -16.84 11.00 17.65
C GLN A 311 -17.31 12.05 16.64
N GLN A 312 -17.80 11.60 15.48
CA GLN A 312 -18.40 12.46 14.45
C GLN A 312 -19.91 12.75 14.71
N GLY A 313 -20.47 12.27 15.82
CA GLY A 313 -21.85 12.52 16.23
C GLY A 313 -22.88 11.53 15.70
N TYR A 314 -22.46 10.38 15.16
CA TYR A 314 -23.33 9.34 14.62
C TYR A 314 -23.35 8.09 15.51
N ASP A 315 -24.54 7.59 15.81
CA ASP A 315 -24.74 6.30 16.47
C ASP A 315 -25.11 5.25 15.40
N VAL A 316 -24.14 4.48 14.95
CA VAL A 316 -24.30 3.47 13.88
C VAL A 316 -25.31 2.36 14.20
N THR A 317 -25.72 2.25 15.48
CA THR A 317 -26.77 1.30 15.92
C THR A 317 -28.18 1.88 15.77
N LYS A 318 -28.31 3.18 15.50
CA LYS A 318 -29.59 3.89 15.43
C LYS A 318 -29.85 4.60 14.11
N GLU A 319 -28.79 5.00 13.41
CA GLU A 319 -28.90 5.84 12.21
C GLU A 319 -27.87 5.46 11.14
N CYS A 320 -28.12 5.87 9.90
CA CYS A 320 -27.19 5.75 8.78
C CYS A 320 -26.05 6.76 8.93
N ILE A 321 -24.90 6.45 8.34
CA ILE A 321 -23.75 7.35 8.26
C ILE A 321 -23.56 7.86 6.82
N PRO A 322 -23.07 9.10 6.63
CA PRO A 322 -22.78 9.63 5.30
C PRO A 322 -21.47 9.07 4.78
N VAL A 323 -21.46 8.55 3.53
CA VAL A 323 -20.27 7.99 2.91
C VAL A 323 -20.06 8.54 1.51
N VAL A 324 -18.77 8.63 1.11
CA VAL A 324 -18.35 9.17 -0.18
C VAL A 324 -17.15 8.35 -0.72
N PRO A 325 -17.03 8.18 -2.05
CA PRO A 325 -15.85 7.55 -2.64
C PRO A 325 -14.59 8.42 -2.47
N ALA A 326 -13.44 7.75 -2.21
CA ALA A 326 -12.15 8.39 -2.11
C ALA A 326 -11.03 7.54 -2.72
N GLN A 327 -9.94 8.17 -3.18
CA GLN A 327 -8.76 7.45 -3.60
C GLN A 327 -8.26 6.56 -2.46
N HIS A 328 -7.82 5.33 -2.79
CA HIS A 328 -7.49 4.34 -1.77
C HIS A 328 -6.23 3.53 -2.05
N TYR A 329 -5.98 3.11 -3.29
CA TYR A 329 -4.83 2.27 -3.62
C TYR A 329 -4.32 2.55 -5.04
N PHE A 330 -3.01 2.47 -5.22
CA PHE A 330 -2.35 2.65 -6.49
C PHE A 330 -1.84 1.30 -7.02
N MET A 331 -2.46 0.77 -8.09
CA MET A 331 -2.09 -0.52 -8.67
C MET A 331 -0.96 -0.41 -9.71
N GLY A 332 -0.75 0.77 -10.26
CA GLY A 332 0.39 1.09 -11.09
C GLY A 332 1.67 1.29 -10.28
N GLY A 333 2.75 1.74 -10.93
CA GLY A 333 3.98 2.07 -10.21
C GLY A 333 5.25 1.81 -11.00
N ILE A 334 6.35 1.68 -10.27
CA ILE A 334 7.64 1.28 -10.82
C ILE A 334 7.52 -0.17 -11.29
N LYS A 335 7.77 -0.40 -12.58
CA LYS A 335 7.73 -1.75 -13.16
C LYS A 335 8.81 -2.61 -12.55
N VAL A 336 8.42 -3.79 -12.08
CA VAL A 336 9.35 -4.77 -11.50
C VAL A 336 9.17 -6.15 -12.11
N ASP A 337 10.21 -6.96 -12.00
CA ASP A 337 10.15 -8.39 -12.30
C ASP A 337 9.59 -9.20 -11.11
N TYR A 338 9.58 -10.52 -11.21
CA TYR A 338 9.06 -11.41 -10.16
C TYR A 338 9.90 -11.43 -8.88
N GLU A 339 11.11 -10.86 -8.92
CA GLU A 339 12.02 -10.71 -7.79
C GLU A 339 12.09 -9.25 -7.30
N SER A 340 11.16 -8.40 -7.77
CA SER A 340 11.05 -6.96 -7.45
C SER A 340 12.22 -6.09 -7.94
N ARG A 341 12.99 -6.55 -8.92
CA ARG A 341 14.05 -5.76 -9.56
C ARG A 341 13.41 -4.77 -10.53
N THR A 342 13.91 -3.54 -10.51
CA THR A 342 13.52 -2.50 -11.48
C THR A 342 14.34 -2.64 -12.79
N SER A 343 14.14 -1.72 -13.73
CA SER A 343 14.98 -1.59 -14.94
C SER A 343 16.35 -0.96 -14.69
N MET A 344 16.63 -0.53 -13.45
CA MET A 344 17.92 0.01 -13.02
C MET A 344 18.60 -0.99 -12.10
N ASP A 345 19.88 -1.27 -12.34
CA ASP A 345 20.67 -2.19 -11.53
C ASP A 345 20.78 -1.68 -10.08
N ARG A 346 20.79 -2.58 -9.11
CA ARG A 346 20.86 -2.31 -7.66
C ARG A 346 19.69 -1.47 -7.11
N LEU A 347 18.58 -1.38 -7.87
CA LEU A 347 17.36 -0.70 -7.46
C LEU A 347 16.19 -1.67 -7.47
N TYR A 348 15.58 -1.86 -6.31
CA TYR A 348 14.37 -2.66 -6.09
C TYR A 348 13.19 -1.76 -5.75
N ALA A 349 11.97 -2.21 -6.04
CA ALA A 349 10.76 -1.57 -5.56
C ALA A 349 9.78 -2.63 -5.02
N VAL A 350 9.20 -2.39 -3.85
CA VAL A 350 8.30 -3.34 -3.17
C VAL A 350 7.08 -2.63 -2.57
N GLY A 351 5.97 -3.35 -2.41
CA GLY A 351 4.71 -2.78 -1.95
C GLY A 351 4.08 -1.85 -2.97
N GLU A 352 3.23 -0.95 -2.53
CA GLU A 352 2.37 -0.12 -3.39
C GLU A 352 3.12 0.79 -4.38
N THR A 353 4.40 1.10 -4.14
CA THR A 353 5.21 1.86 -5.11
C THR A 353 5.62 1.04 -6.34
N ALA A 354 5.53 -0.30 -6.25
CA ALA A 354 5.91 -1.24 -7.30
C ALA A 354 4.69 -1.74 -8.08
N CYS A 355 4.86 -1.95 -9.38
CA CYS A 355 3.89 -2.61 -10.24
C CYS A 355 4.44 -3.96 -10.73
N ASN A 356 4.12 -5.04 -10.02
CA ASN A 356 4.40 -6.43 -10.40
C ASN A 356 3.26 -7.06 -11.22
N GLY A 357 2.14 -6.34 -11.40
CA GLY A 357 0.98 -6.77 -12.18
C GLY A 357 0.01 -7.69 -11.45
N VAL A 358 0.16 -7.95 -10.14
CA VAL A 358 -0.78 -8.78 -9.36
C VAL A 358 -2.21 -8.26 -9.45
N HIS A 359 -2.40 -6.95 -9.38
CA HIS A 359 -3.72 -6.36 -9.19
C HIS A 359 -4.49 -6.07 -10.48
N GLY A 360 -3.80 -6.04 -11.63
CA GLY A 360 -4.44 -5.61 -12.88
C GLY A 360 -5.03 -4.21 -12.74
N ARG A 361 -6.18 -3.98 -13.38
CA ARG A 361 -6.82 -2.66 -13.41
C ARG A 361 -7.58 -2.30 -12.14
N ASN A 362 -7.97 -3.28 -11.32
CA ASN A 362 -8.70 -3.07 -10.08
C ASN A 362 -8.35 -4.17 -9.07
N ARG A 363 -7.90 -3.80 -7.89
CA ARG A 363 -7.41 -4.71 -6.86
C ARG A 363 -8.56 -5.45 -6.19
N LEU A 364 -8.45 -6.79 -6.08
CA LEU A 364 -9.29 -7.57 -5.17
C LEU A 364 -8.98 -7.15 -3.73
N ALA A 365 -10.00 -6.90 -2.94
CA ALA A 365 -9.87 -6.48 -1.56
C ALA A 365 -8.99 -7.45 -0.75
N SER A 366 -8.25 -6.95 0.23
CA SER A 366 -7.37 -7.72 1.13
C SER A 366 -6.18 -8.45 0.48
N ASN A 367 -5.89 -8.21 -0.82
CA ASN A 367 -4.69 -8.73 -1.48
C ASN A 367 -3.43 -7.87 -1.28
N SER A 368 -3.55 -6.57 -0.96
CA SER A 368 -2.41 -5.65 -0.97
C SER A 368 -1.36 -5.95 0.10
N LEU A 369 -1.77 -6.26 1.34
CA LEU A 369 -0.82 -6.61 2.39
C LEU A 369 -0.06 -7.89 2.03
N LEU A 370 -0.77 -8.91 1.52
CA LEU A 370 -0.14 -10.16 1.09
C LEU A 370 0.85 -9.94 -0.06
N GLU A 371 0.44 -9.21 -1.09
CA GLU A 371 1.32 -8.86 -2.22
C GLU A 371 2.59 -8.16 -1.71
N SER A 372 2.43 -7.12 -0.89
CA SER A 372 3.54 -6.33 -0.34
C SER A 372 4.55 -7.20 0.43
N LEU A 373 4.07 -8.15 1.23
CA LEU A 373 4.92 -9.05 2.02
C LEU A 373 5.60 -10.10 1.13
N VAL A 374 4.85 -10.76 0.24
CA VAL A 374 5.41 -11.80 -0.63
C VAL A 374 6.55 -11.25 -1.49
N PHE A 375 6.34 -10.13 -2.15
CA PHE A 375 7.34 -9.58 -3.06
C PHE A 375 8.50 -8.89 -2.32
N ALA A 376 8.29 -8.37 -1.10
CA ALA A 376 9.38 -7.90 -0.24
C ALA A 376 10.32 -9.04 0.20
N LYS A 377 9.77 -10.21 0.56
CA LYS A 377 10.57 -11.40 0.89
C LYS A 377 11.36 -11.90 -0.32
N ARG A 378 10.74 -11.91 -1.51
CA ARG A 378 11.42 -12.29 -2.76
C ARG A 378 12.56 -11.32 -3.09
N ALA A 379 12.34 -10.01 -2.96
CA ALA A 379 13.37 -9.00 -3.13
C ALA A 379 14.57 -9.26 -2.21
N ALA A 380 14.32 -9.50 -0.92
CA ALA A 380 15.38 -9.77 0.05
C ALA A 380 16.21 -11.01 -0.35
N HIS A 381 15.56 -12.11 -0.72
CA HIS A 381 16.25 -13.33 -1.14
C HIS A 381 17.05 -13.10 -2.43
N ASN A 382 16.48 -12.41 -3.43
CA ASN A 382 17.21 -12.13 -4.67
C ASN A 382 18.45 -11.26 -4.44
N MET A 383 18.35 -10.22 -3.59
CA MET A 383 19.50 -9.38 -3.23
C MET A 383 20.65 -10.21 -2.62
N ILE A 384 20.32 -11.19 -1.77
CA ILE A 384 21.31 -12.08 -1.15
C ILE A 384 22.03 -12.92 -2.22
N ASP A 385 21.26 -13.45 -3.16
CA ASP A 385 21.78 -14.40 -4.15
C ASP A 385 22.55 -13.71 -5.30
N SER A 386 22.34 -12.39 -5.50
CA SER A 386 22.88 -11.68 -6.67
C SER A 386 23.77 -10.48 -6.32
N GLU A 387 23.21 -9.44 -5.66
CA GLU A 387 23.85 -8.12 -5.67
C GLU A 387 24.63 -7.79 -4.40
N LEU A 388 24.28 -8.39 -3.26
CA LEU A 388 25.01 -8.18 -2.00
C LEU A 388 26.38 -8.89 -1.94
N ALA A 389 26.68 -9.76 -2.92
CA ALA A 389 27.99 -10.37 -3.07
C ALA A 389 29.02 -9.39 -3.65
N ASP A 390 28.58 -8.46 -4.52
CA ASP A 390 29.44 -7.52 -5.25
C ASP A 390 29.26 -6.10 -4.74
N LYS A 391 30.28 -5.54 -4.10
CA LYS A 391 30.28 -4.14 -3.63
C LYS A 391 30.47 -3.15 -4.79
N LEU A 392 29.91 -1.97 -4.60
CA LEU A 392 30.16 -0.84 -5.48
C LEU A 392 31.69 -0.53 -5.57
N ASN A 393 32.12 -0.17 -6.77
CA ASN A 393 33.54 0.07 -7.06
C ASN A 393 33.97 1.51 -6.66
N ALA A 394 35.28 1.78 -6.69
CA ALA A 394 35.85 3.07 -6.34
C ALA A 394 35.38 4.25 -7.22
N SER A 395 34.88 3.97 -8.45
CA SER A 395 34.28 5.03 -9.30
C SER A 395 32.97 5.54 -8.73
N ALA A 396 32.17 4.65 -8.11
CA ALA A 396 30.95 5.02 -7.40
C ALA A 396 31.25 5.93 -6.20
N ASP A 397 32.32 5.66 -5.44
CA ASP A 397 32.75 6.51 -4.31
C ASP A 397 33.01 7.94 -4.76
N ALA A 398 33.79 8.11 -5.83
CA ALA A 398 34.10 9.42 -6.38
C ALA A 398 32.86 10.15 -6.91
N TYR A 399 31.91 9.43 -7.52
CA TYR A 399 30.68 10.02 -8.04
C TYR A 399 29.77 10.51 -6.90
N VAL A 400 29.51 9.66 -5.90
CA VAL A 400 28.70 10.02 -4.72
C VAL A 400 29.29 11.17 -3.93
N ALA A 401 30.64 11.20 -3.75
CA ALA A 401 31.32 12.27 -3.04
C ALA A 401 31.23 13.64 -3.74
N ASN A 402 31.06 13.67 -5.06
CA ASN A 402 30.97 14.89 -5.86
C ASN A 402 29.52 15.35 -6.15
N MET A 403 28.51 14.71 -5.54
CA MET A 403 27.11 15.13 -5.72
C MET A 403 26.87 16.55 -5.21
N LYS A 404 26.18 17.36 -6.03
CA LYS A 404 25.81 18.72 -5.65
C LYS A 404 24.50 18.69 -4.85
N LEU A 405 24.59 18.95 -3.55
CA LEU A 405 23.42 18.96 -2.67
C LEU A 405 22.61 20.26 -2.78
N THR A 406 23.16 21.32 -3.35
CA THR A 406 22.46 22.61 -3.56
C THR A 406 21.19 22.49 -4.40
N ASP A 407 21.13 21.51 -5.28
CA ASP A 407 19.97 21.27 -6.16
C ASP A 407 18.73 20.76 -5.39
N TYR A 408 18.91 20.40 -4.11
CA TYR A 408 17.89 19.85 -3.20
C TYR A 408 17.54 20.77 -2.04
N GLU A 409 18.04 22.02 -1.99
CA GLU A 409 17.81 22.96 -0.89
C GLU A 409 16.34 23.45 -0.87
N ASP A 410 15.76 23.77 -2.04
CA ASP A 410 14.38 24.21 -2.15
C ASP A 410 13.41 23.03 -2.22
N GLU A 411 12.92 22.64 -1.02
CA GLU A 411 11.98 21.52 -0.89
C GLU A 411 10.61 21.80 -1.54
N ASN A 412 10.14 23.05 -1.52
CA ASN A 412 8.86 23.39 -2.13
C ASN A 412 8.91 23.23 -3.66
N ALA A 413 9.97 23.76 -4.28
CA ALA A 413 10.17 23.58 -5.72
C ALA A 413 10.30 22.09 -6.11
N LEU A 414 10.97 21.29 -5.28
CA LEU A 414 11.10 19.85 -5.50
C LEU A 414 9.74 19.13 -5.39
N ASN A 415 8.92 19.46 -4.39
CA ASN A 415 7.58 18.91 -4.19
C ASN A 415 6.66 19.23 -5.38
N GLU A 416 6.67 20.48 -5.85
CA GLU A 416 5.89 20.91 -7.01
C GLU A 416 6.32 20.17 -8.28
N LEU A 417 7.63 20.04 -8.49
CA LEU A 417 8.19 19.28 -9.63
C LEU A 417 7.75 17.82 -9.58
N TYR A 418 7.87 17.16 -8.44
CA TYR A 418 7.54 15.73 -8.30
C TYR A 418 6.05 15.49 -8.46
N ALA A 419 5.20 16.30 -7.81
CA ALA A 419 3.76 16.21 -8.00
C ALA A 419 3.35 16.40 -9.48
N LYS A 420 4.01 17.33 -10.19
CA LYS A 420 3.78 17.56 -11.61
C LYS A 420 4.20 16.35 -12.45
N LEU A 421 5.41 15.81 -12.23
CA LEU A 421 5.90 14.65 -13.00
C LEU A 421 4.98 13.43 -12.87
N VAL A 422 4.46 13.15 -11.67
CA VAL A 422 3.51 12.05 -11.47
C VAL A 422 2.20 12.30 -12.21
N LYS A 423 1.63 13.50 -12.08
CA LYS A 423 0.37 13.85 -12.75
C LYS A 423 0.51 13.83 -14.29
N ASP A 424 1.57 14.41 -14.82
CA ASP A 424 1.82 14.42 -16.26
C ASP A 424 1.90 12.96 -16.81
N LYS A 425 2.51 12.04 -16.07
CA LYS A 425 2.58 10.62 -16.47
C LYS A 425 1.24 9.90 -16.40
N ILE A 426 0.40 10.20 -15.43
CA ILE A 426 -0.97 9.68 -15.36
C ILE A 426 -1.79 10.19 -16.54
N ASP A 427 -1.73 11.50 -16.83
CA ASP A 427 -2.46 12.14 -17.92
C ASP A 427 -2.02 11.60 -19.30
N GLU A 428 -0.71 11.40 -19.52
CA GLU A 428 -0.16 10.76 -20.73
C GLU A 428 -0.72 9.34 -20.92
N ALA A 429 -0.78 8.53 -19.85
CA ALA A 429 -1.28 7.17 -19.92
C ALA A 429 -2.80 7.12 -20.19
N ASP A 430 -3.57 8.06 -19.63
CA ASP A 430 -5.02 8.17 -19.89
C ASP A 430 -5.30 8.62 -21.34
N ALA A 431 -4.55 9.57 -21.86
CA ALA A 431 -4.67 10.03 -23.25
C ALA A 431 -4.34 8.92 -24.26
N GLY A 432 -3.33 8.09 -23.97
CA GLY A 432 -2.96 6.94 -24.80
C GLY A 432 -4.04 5.87 -24.91
N LYS A 433 -4.90 5.70 -23.88
CA LYS A 433 -6.03 4.77 -23.91
C LYS A 433 -7.25 5.26 -24.71
N GLN A 434 -7.41 6.57 -24.88
CA GLN A 434 -8.51 7.14 -25.66
C GLN A 434 -8.26 7.05 -27.19
N THR A 435 -7.04 6.77 -27.61
CA THR A 435 -6.60 6.69 -28.99
C THR A 435 -6.34 5.27 -29.49
N ALA A 436 -6.41 4.26 -28.63
CA ALA A 436 -6.23 2.84 -28.94
C ALA A 436 -7.59 2.08 -28.90
#